data_5414fcc604c1bef2ae73a48d942019bd
#
_entry.id   5414fcc604c1bef2ae73a48d942019bd
#
_cell.length_a   1.000
_cell.length_b   1.000
_cell.length_c   1.000
_cell.angle_alpha   90.00
_cell.angle_beta   90.00
_cell.angle_gamma   90.00
#
_symmetry.space_group_name_H-M   'P 1'
#
loop_
_entity.id
_entity.type
_entity.pdbx_description
1 polymer ?
#
loop_
_entity_poly.entity_id
_entity_poly.type
_entity_poly.pdbx_seq_one_letter_code
_entity_poly.pdbx_strand_id
1 'polypeptide(L)'
;MKKIIILLTVLPYFLFSQSDLNYQQTQDILFYKNIKNGTKFNSYTTKNGLKISNGDILTIGKAFSKKGNLKINDVFRNIVVGDVSGTYIHDYKFLNQKYQGEQVRVAEIYVSHEKYKGFNPLKNKNEMPLYVSVYVKSANKGDKFSSYFGDSKKTILNIENALTDMEVVNPNAPLTREEAIKKLKESKDLMELDMMTKEDYESLRKKLTPIIKQ
;
A
#
# COMPACT_ATOMS: atom_id res chain seq x y z
N MET A 1 -3.18 -62.29 -21.55
CA MET A 1 -3.03 -61.33 -20.43
C MET A 1 -2.68 -59.97 -21.02
N LYS A 2 -3.67 -59.06 -21.08
CA LYS A 2 -3.46 -57.69 -21.64
C LYS A 2 -2.98 -56.79 -20.50
N LYS A 3 -1.76 -56.28 -20.60
CA LYS A 3 -1.23 -55.28 -19.65
C LYS A 3 -1.84 -53.94 -19.99
N ILE A 4 -2.70 -53.42 -19.09
CA ILE A 4 -3.23 -52.05 -19.16
C ILE A 4 -2.15 -51.14 -18.60
N ILE A 5 -1.51 -50.36 -19.45
CA ILE A 5 -0.59 -49.28 -19.07
C ILE A 5 -1.48 -48.06 -18.74
N ILE A 6 -1.69 -47.79 -17.46
CA ILE A 6 -2.31 -46.53 -16.99
C ILE A 6 -1.27 -45.43 -17.13
N LEU A 7 -1.38 -44.64 -18.21
CA LEU A 7 -0.60 -43.45 -18.42
C LEU A 7 -1.16 -42.35 -17.49
N LEU A 8 -0.55 -42.21 -16.31
CA LEU A 8 -0.86 -41.14 -15.38
C LEU A 8 -0.39 -39.82 -15.98
N THR A 9 -1.26 -39.10 -16.67
CA THR A 9 -1.01 -37.73 -17.12
C THR A 9 -0.99 -36.83 -15.87
N VAL A 10 0.19 -36.60 -15.35
CA VAL A 10 0.44 -35.51 -14.39
C VAL A 10 0.26 -34.22 -15.15
N LEU A 11 -0.96 -33.67 -15.11
CA LEU A 11 -1.21 -32.32 -15.53
C LEU A 11 -0.43 -31.42 -14.56
N PRO A 12 0.51 -30.60 -15.02
CA PRO A 12 1.10 -29.59 -14.17
C PRO A 12 -0.03 -28.63 -13.83
N TYR A 13 -0.53 -28.70 -12.61
CA TYR A 13 -1.25 -27.58 -12.04
C TYR A 13 -0.29 -26.41 -12.03
N PHE A 14 -0.39 -25.55 -13.03
CA PHE A 14 0.12 -24.19 -12.92
C PHE A 14 -0.66 -23.56 -11.78
N LEU A 15 -0.17 -23.72 -10.56
CA LEU A 15 -0.47 -22.84 -9.49
C LEU A 15 -0.10 -21.45 -10.02
N PHE A 16 -1.10 -20.67 -10.39
CA PHE A 16 -0.93 -19.25 -10.60
C PHE A 16 -0.51 -18.67 -9.25
N SER A 17 0.78 -18.83 -8.94
CA SER A 17 1.41 -18.07 -7.87
C SER A 17 1.15 -16.61 -8.22
N GLN A 18 0.39 -15.93 -7.35
CA GLN A 18 0.21 -14.51 -7.48
C GLN A 18 1.62 -13.91 -7.57
N SER A 19 1.93 -13.28 -8.70
CA SER A 19 3.27 -12.74 -8.97
C SER A 19 3.50 -11.45 -8.17
N ASP A 20 4.76 -11.08 -8.03
CA ASP A 20 5.14 -9.76 -7.55
C ASP A 20 4.91 -8.73 -8.66
N LEU A 21 4.46 -7.54 -8.28
CA LEU A 21 4.21 -6.41 -9.18
C LEU A 21 5.15 -5.26 -8.82
N ASN A 22 5.59 -4.51 -9.82
CA ASN A 22 6.34 -3.28 -9.58
C ASN A 22 5.72 -2.08 -10.32
N TYR A 23 6.13 -0.88 -9.93
CA TYR A 23 5.62 0.37 -10.50
C TYR A 23 5.82 0.43 -12.02
N GLN A 24 6.97 0.03 -12.55
CA GLN A 24 7.27 0.08 -13.98
C GLN A 24 6.28 -0.79 -14.78
N GLN A 25 5.97 -1.99 -14.29
CA GLN A 25 4.96 -2.85 -14.90
C GLN A 25 3.59 -2.21 -14.95
N THR A 26 3.21 -1.44 -13.93
CA THR A 26 1.91 -0.74 -13.91
C THR A 26 1.81 0.34 -14.99
N GLN A 27 2.93 0.84 -15.48
CA GLN A 27 3.04 1.88 -16.51
C GLN A 27 3.35 1.33 -17.91
N ASP A 28 3.74 0.05 -18.02
CA ASP A 28 4.08 -0.59 -19.30
C ASP A 28 2.83 -1.08 -20.02
N ILE A 29 2.57 -0.53 -21.21
CA ILE A 29 1.41 -0.89 -22.05
C ILE A 29 1.42 -2.35 -22.46
N LEU A 30 2.59 -2.97 -22.68
CA LEU A 30 2.70 -4.38 -23.06
C LEU A 30 2.27 -5.30 -21.91
N PHE A 31 2.46 -4.84 -20.67
CA PHE A 31 2.04 -5.54 -19.48
C PHE A 31 0.57 -5.25 -19.15
N TYR A 32 0.21 -3.97 -18.94
CA TYR A 32 -1.08 -3.62 -18.35
C TYR A 32 -2.28 -3.90 -19.30
N LYS A 33 -2.11 -3.85 -20.62
CA LYS A 33 -3.19 -4.18 -21.58
C LYS A 33 -3.75 -5.59 -21.43
N ASN A 34 -2.95 -6.52 -20.90
CA ASN A 34 -3.33 -7.92 -20.70
C ASN A 34 -3.87 -8.19 -19.28
N ILE A 35 -3.80 -7.23 -18.38
CA ILE A 35 -4.21 -7.38 -16.99
C ILE A 35 -5.69 -6.98 -16.83
N LYS A 36 -6.46 -7.80 -16.13
CA LYS A 36 -7.86 -7.51 -15.82
C LYS A 36 -7.98 -6.74 -14.50
N ASN A 37 -8.99 -5.86 -14.41
CA ASN A 37 -9.35 -5.23 -13.15
C ASN A 37 -9.62 -6.30 -12.08
N GLY A 38 -9.11 -6.07 -10.87
CA GLY A 38 -9.22 -7.00 -9.76
C GLY A 38 -8.20 -8.12 -9.76
N THR A 39 -7.25 -8.17 -10.72
CA THR A 39 -6.12 -9.11 -10.66
C THR A 39 -5.32 -8.87 -9.39
N LYS A 40 -5.06 -9.95 -8.63
CA LYS A 40 -4.38 -9.92 -7.33
C LYS A 40 -2.90 -10.23 -7.46
N PHE A 41 -2.10 -9.64 -6.59
CA PHE A 41 -0.65 -9.83 -6.48
C PHE A 41 -0.24 -10.11 -5.03
N ASN A 42 0.90 -10.78 -4.84
CA ASN A 42 1.45 -11.07 -3.51
C ASN A 42 2.14 -9.86 -2.90
N SER A 43 2.80 -9.08 -3.74
CA SER A 43 3.50 -7.87 -3.32
C SER A 43 3.48 -6.81 -4.41
N TYR A 44 3.73 -5.59 -4.00
CA TYR A 44 3.91 -4.45 -4.88
C TYR A 44 5.14 -3.65 -4.48
N THR A 45 6.03 -3.38 -5.44
CA THR A 45 7.15 -2.46 -5.25
C THR A 45 6.80 -1.10 -5.84
N THR A 46 6.73 -0.09 -4.99
CA THR A 46 6.33 1.27 -5.32
C THR A 46 7.37 1.97 -6.20
N LYS A 47 7.01 3.15 -6.72
CA LYS A 47 7.91 4.03 -7.50
C LYS A 47 9.20 4.33 -6.74
N ASN A 48 9.15 4.47 -5.42
CA ASN A 48 10.30 4.79 -4.56
C ASN A 48 11.02 3.54 -4.05
N GLY A 49 10.73 2.35 -4.60
CA GLY A 49 11.39 1.10 -4.23
C GLY A 49 10.88 0.45 -2.93
N LEU A 50 9.85 1.00 -2.29
CA LEU A 50 9.24 0.39 -1.11
C LEU A 50 8.46 -0.85 -1.53
N LYS A 51 8.79 -2.03 -0.99
CA LYS A 51 8.02 -3.26 -1.18
C LYS A 51 6.93 -3.36 -0.11
N ILE A 52 5.71 -3.60 -0.55
CA ILE A 52 4.54 -3.86 0.29
C ILE A 52 4.02 -5.25 -0.07
N SER A 53 3.81 -6.10 0.91
CA SER A 53 3.39 -7.50 0.74
C SER A 53 2.12 -7.79 1.52
N ASN A 54 1.39 -8.82 1.09
CA ASN A 54 0.28 -9.34 1.88
C ASN A 54 0.76 -9.74 3.28
N GLY A 55 0.06 -9.28 4.31
CA GLY A 55 0.42 -9.49 5.72
C GLY A 55 1.17 -8.32 6.37
N ASP A 56 1.74 -7.40 5.59
CA ASP A 56 2.47 -6.24 6.13
C ASP A 56 1.57 -5.35 6.98
N ILE A 57 2.16 -4.70 7.97
CA ILE A 57 1.50 -3.71 8.81
C ILE A 57 1.79 -2.32 8.27
N LEU A 58 0.73 -1.57 8.03
CA LEU A 58 0.78 -0.15 7.67
C LEU A 58 0.15 0.66 8.79
N THR A 59 0.53 1.93 8.91
CA THR A 59 -0.10 2.88 9.83
C THR A 59 -0.93 3.88 9.04
N ILE A 60 -2.17 4.12 9.48
CA ILE A 60 -3.00 5.19 8.94
C ILE A 60 -2.37 6.53 9.38
N GLY A 61 -1.90 7.30 8.41
CA GLY A 61 -1.21 8.56 8.62
C GLY A 61 -2.15 9.73 8.84
N LYS A 62 -1.82 10.89 8.26
CA LYS A 62 -2.63 12.11 8.39
C LYS A 62 -3.52 12.32 7.18
N ALA A 63 -4.76 12.74 7.40
CA ALA A 63 -5.61 13.21 6.30
C ALA A 63 -5.02 14.51 5.73
N PHE A 64 -4.61 14.48 4.46
CA PHE A 64 -3.89 15.59 3.82
C PHE A 64 -4.83 16.50 3.06
N SER A 65 -4.74 17.83 3.29
CA SER A 65 -5.41 18.85 2.48
C SER A 65 -4.40 19.61 1.63
N LYS A 66 -4.48 19.48 0.32
CA LYS A 66 -3.57 20.14 -0.65
C LYS A 66 -3.87 21.64 -0.86
N LYS A 67 -4.93 22.18 -0.31
CA LYS A 67 -5.27 23.60 -0.46
C LYS A 67 -4.91 24.35 0.82
N GLY A 68 -3.99 25.31 0.69
CA GLY A 68 -3.46 26.18 1.73
C GLY A 68 -4.44 27.09 2.49
N ASN A 69 -5.71 26.71 2.55
CA ASN A 69 -6.69 27.21 3.47
C ASN A 69 -7.02 26.10 4.45
N LEU A 70 -6.69 26.31 5.69
CA LEU A 70 -6.87 25.59 6.95
C LEU A 70 -8.21 24.83 7.16
N LYS A 71 -8.80 24.25 6.16
CA LYS A 71 -9.85 23.23 6.34
C LYS A 71 -9.15 21.91 6.55
N ILE A 72 -9.02 21.51 7.81
CA ILE A 72 -8.73 20.14 8.21
C ILE A 72 -9.76 19.28 7.50
N ASN A 73 -9.31 18.43 6.56
CA ASN A 73 -10.22 17.47 5.94
C ASN A 73 -10.55 16.43 7.01
N ASP A 74 -11.82 16.33 7.37
CA ASP A 74 -12.30 15.32 8.32
C ASP A 74 -12.21 13.89 7.80
N VAL A 75 -11.77 13.71 6.54
CA VAL A 75 -11.70 12.42 5.85
C VAL A 75 -10.41 12.28 5.04
N PHE A 76 -9.97 11.05 4.89
CA PHE A 76 -8.88 10.66 3.99
C PHE A 76 -9.36 10.72 2.53
N ARG A 77 -8.47 10.99 1.59
CA ARG A 77 -8.78 11.08 0.16
C ARG A 77 -8.57 9.76 -0.58
N ASN A 78 -7.63 8.97 -0.08
CA ASN A 78 -7.22 7.72 -0.71
C ASN A 78 -7.68 6.48 0.08
N ILE A 79 -8.40 6.63 1.19
CA ILE A 79 -8.83 5.50 2.01
C ILE A 79 -10.35 5.53 2.15
N VAL A 80 -10.99 4.42 1.83
CA VAL A 80 -12.44 4.28 1.84
C VAL A 80 -12.90 3.04 2.59
N VAL A 81 -14.15 3.05 3.00
CA VAL A 81 -14.88 1.95 3.63
C VAL A 81 -16.07 1.59 2.76
N GLY A 82 -16.21 0.33 2.42
CA GLY A 82 -17.23 -0.18 1.51
C GLY A 82 -16.63 -0.92 0.32
N ASP A 83 -17.48 -1.35 -0.59
CA ASP A 83 -17.06 -2.09 -1.78
C ASP A 83 -16.71 -1.11 -2.91
N VAL A 84 -15.46 -1.17 -3.37
CA VAL A 84 -14.96 -0.39 -4.53
C VAL A 84 -14.91 -1.21 -5.81
N SER A 85 -15.20 -2.52 -5.74
CA SER A 85 -15.20 -3.43 -6.90
C SER A 85 -16.53 -3.43 -7.64
N GLY A 86 -17.58 -2.84 -7.07
CA GLY A 86 -18.91 -2.79 -7.65
C GLY A 86 -19.02 -1.83 -8.83
N THR A 87 -19.96 -2.10 -9.70
CA THR A 87 -20.31 -1.26 -10.88
C THR A 87 -20.83 0.12 -10.45
N TYR A 88 -21.25 0.26 -9.21
CA TYR A 88 -21.80 1.47 -8.62
C TYR A 88 -20.78 2.14 -7.73
N ILE A 89 -20.27 3.28 -8.19
CA ILE A 89 -19.25 4.12 -7.54
C ILE A 89 -19.74 4.71 -6.18
N HIS A 90 -20.95 4.38 -5.73
CA HIS A 90 -21.63 5.06 -4.64
C HIS A 90 -21.69 4.29 -3.32
N ASP A 91 -21.15 3.07 -3.27
CA ASP A 91 -21.31 2.21 -2.08
C ASP A 91 -20.16 2.33 -1.08
N TYR A 92 -19.25 3.29 -1.24
CA TYR A 92 -18.18 3.51 -0.28
C TYR A 92 -18.19 4.93 0.30
N LYS A 93 -17.67 5.06 1.52
CA LYS A 93 -17.45 6.33 2.20
C LYS A 93 -15.97 6.53 2.47
N PHE A 94 -15.50 7.76 2.36
CA PHE A 94 -14.13 8.08 2.73
C PHE A 94 -13.91 7.87 4.22
N LEU A 95 -12.77 7.29 4.59
CA LEU A 95 -12.42 7.04 5.98
C LEU A 95 -12.29 8.36 6.74
N ASN A 96 -12.81 8.42 7.98
CA ASN A 96 -12.74 9.59 8.83
C ASN A 96 -11.35 9.75 9.47
N GLN A 97 -10.87 10.99 9.62
CA GLN A 97 -9.57 11.34 10.21
C GLN A 97 -9.34 10.78 11.61
N LYS A 98 -10.40 10.51 12.38
CA LYS A 98 -10.28 9.94 13.74
C LYS A 98 -9.54 8.60 13.80
N TYR A 99 -9.33 7.94 12.65
CA TYR A 99 -8.55 6.70 12.52
C TYR A 99 -7.06 6.92 12.28
N GLN A 100 -6.59 8.15 12.33
CA GLN A 100 -5.16 8.46 12.30
C GLN A 100 -4.42 7.72 13.43
N GLY A 101 -3.29 7.10 13.10
CA GLY A 101 -2.46 6.34 14.03
C GLY A 101 -2.84 4.87 14.15
N GLU A 102 -3.99 4.44 13.65
CA GLU A 102 -4.40 3.03 13.70
C GLU A 102 -3.51 2.17 12.80
N GLN A 103 -3.21 0.96 13.27
CA GLN A 103 -2.45 -0.02 12.50
C GLN A 103 -3.38 -0.92 11.71
N VAL A 104 -3.04 -1.14 10.44
CA VAL A 104 -3.80 -1.98 9.53
C VAL A 104 -2.88 -3.01 8.89
N ARG A 105 -3.43 -4.20 8.64
CA ARG A 105 -2.74 -5.30 7.96
C ARG A 105 -3.17 -5.34 6.50
N VAL A 106 -2.23 -5.42 5.58
CA VAL A 106 -2.46 -5.67 4.16
C VAL A 106 -3.10 -7.05 4.00
N ALA A 107 -4.32 -7.09 3.49
CA ALA A 107 -5.06 -8.33 3.26
C ALA A 107 -4.96 -8.80 1.80
N GLU A 108 -5.08 -7.87 0.86
CA GLU A 108 -5.00 -8.15 -0.57
C GLU A 108 -4.43 -6.93 -1.30
N ILE A 109 -3.60 -7.20 -2.30
CA ILE A 109 -3.11 -6.21 -3.26
C ILE A 109 -3.72 -6.55 -4.61
N TYR A 110 -4.37 -5.59 -5.25
CA TYR A 110 -5.00 -5.78 -6.55
C TYR A 110 -4.89 -4.52 -7.41
N VAL A 111 -5.13 -4.68 -8.69
CA VAL A 111 -4.99 -3.59 -9.67
C VAL A 111 -6.29 -3.27 -10.37
N SER A 112 -6.39 -2.03 -10.82
CA SER A 112 -7.44 -1.56 -11.71
C SER A 112 -6.87 -0.58 -12.72
N HIS A 113 -7.43 -0.56 -13.93
CA HIS A 113 -7.03 0.43 -14.93
C HIS A 113 -7.48 1.83 -14.52
N GLU A 114 -6.62 2.81 -14.75
CA GLU A 114 -6.94 4.20 -14.51
C GLU A 114 -8.13 4.62 -15.38
N LYS A 115 -9.05 5.41 -14.82
CA LYS A 115 -10.18 5.91 -15.60
C LYS A 115 -9.68 6.97 -16.57
N TYR A 116 -10.02 6.81 -17.85
CA TYR A 116 -9.72 7.80 -18.87
C TYR A 116 -10.39 9.14 -18.56
N LYS A 117 -9.57 10.20 -18.48
CA LYS A 117 -10.07 11.58 -18.35
C LYS A 117 -10.50 12.09 -19.73
N GLY A 118 -11.74 12.00 -20.05
CA GLY A 118 -12.25 12.33 -21.38
C GLY A 118 -12.79 11.05 -21.99
N PHE A 119 -13.93 10.61 -21.49
CA PHE A 119 -14.57 9.37 -21.89
C PHE A 119 -14.69 9.28 -23.41
N ASN A 120 -13.87 8.44 -24.00
CA ASN A 120 -14.02 8.01 -25.38
C ASN A 120 -14.53 6.56 -25.36
N PRO A 121 -15.80 6.31 -25.72
CA PRO A 121 -16.38 4.97 -25.69
C PRO A 121 -15.69 3.98 -26.66
N LEU A 122 -14.93 4.50 -27.62
CA LEU A 122 -14.20 3.71 -28.61
C LEU A 122 -12.80 3.28 -28.14
N LYS A 123 -12.27 3.86 -27.05
CA LYS A 123 -10.99 3.44 -26.49
C LYS A 123 -11.17 2.27 -25.53
N ASN A 124 -10.37 1.24 -25.76
CA ASN A 124 -10.30 0.08 -24.88
C ASN A 124 -9.81 0.52 -23.49
N LYS A 125 -10.55 0.19 -22.42
CA LYS A 125 -10.16 0.49 -21.02
C LYS A 125 -8.81 -0.12 -20.63
N ASN A 126 -8.39 -1.17 -21.31
CA ASN A 126 -7.12 -1.85 -21.08
C ASN A 126 -5.90 -1.09 -21.65
N GLU A 127 -6.08 0.08 -22.24
CA GLU A 127 -4.98 0.95 -22.69
C GLU A 127 -4.52 1.96 -21.64
N MET A 128 -5.13 1.98 -20.45
CA MET A 128 -4.79 2.91 -19.38
C MET A 128 -3.88 2.24 -18.36
N PRO A 129 -2.88 2.97 -17.82
CA PRO A 129 -2.03 2.47 -16.75
C PRO A 129 -2.82 1.88 -15.59
N LEU A 130 -2.18 0.98 -14.85
CA LEU A 130 -2.75 0.42 -13.65
C LEU A 130 -2.47 1.32 -12.45
N TYR A 131 -3.44 1.46 -11.57
CA TYR A 131 -3.19 1.84 -10.19
C TYR A 131 -3.37 0.63 -9.26
N VAL A 132 -2.65 0.65 -8.17
CA VAL A 132 -2.63 -0.45 -7.20
C VAL A 132 -3.47 -0.07 -6.00
N SER A 133 -4.46 -0.89 -5.72
CA SER A 133 -5.33 -0.78 -4.56
C SER A 133 -4.98 -1.85 -3.54
N VAL A 134 -5.16 -1.52 -2.26
CA VAL A 134 -4.82 -2.42 -1.16
C VAL A 134 -6.02 -2.55 -0.22
N TYR A 135 -6.54 -3.78 -0.07
CA TYR A 135 -7.47 -4.08 1.00
C TYR A 135 -6.72 -4.23 2.30
N VAL A 136 -7.24 -3.57 3.32
CA VAL A 136 -6.67 -3.62 4.66
C VAL A 136 -7.70 -4.06 5.69
N LYS A 137 -7.20 -4.74 6.72
CA LYS A 137 -7.96 -5.13 7.91
C LYS A 137 -7.29 -4.51 9.12
N SER A 138 -8.00 -4.41 10.24
CA SER A 138 -7.36 -4.03 11.49
C SER A 138 -6.19 -4.97 11.80
N ALA A 139 -5.07 -4.42 12.27
CA ALA A 139 -3.95 -5.21 12.73
C ALA A 139 -4.24 -5.87 14.08
N ASN A 140 -5.04 -5.20 14.92
CA ASN A 140 -5.36 -5.60 16.28
C ASN A 140 -6.86 -5.88 16.42
N LYS A 141 -7.21 -7.01 17.07
CA LYS A 141 -8.60 -7.30 17.40
C LYS A 141 -9.11 -6.30 18.45
N GLY A 142 -10.28 -5.71 18.19
CA GLY A 142 -10.95 -4.82 19.15
C GLY A 142 -10.50 -3.36 19.11
N ASP A 143 -9.65 -2.96 18.18
CA ASP A 143 -9.33 -1.56 17.96
C ASP A 143 -10.50 -0.79 17.31
N LYS A 144 -10.40 0.55 17.31
CA LYS A 144 -11.45 1.42 16.73
C LYS A 144 -11.68 1.15 15.24
N PHE A 145 -10.63 0.73 14.53
CA PHE A 145 -10.69 0.46 13.11
C PHE A 145 -11.51 -0.81 12.82
N SER A 146 -11.48 -1.82 13.69
CA SER A 146 -12.28 -3.05 13.56
C SER A 146 -13.73 -2.82 13.94
N SER A 147 -14.01 -1.96 14.94
CA SER A 147 -15.34 -1.83 15.54
C SER A 147 -16.33 -0.97 14.76
N TYR A 148 -15.83 -0.04 13.94
CA TYR A 148 -16.69 1.01 13.37
C TYR A 148 -17.57 0.56 12.19
N PHE A 149 -17.13 -0.43 11.42
CA PHE A 149 -17.85 -0.91 10.23
C PHE A 149 -17.97 -2.44 10.19
N GLY A 150 -17.76 -3.11 11.31
CA GLY A 150 -17.75 -4.58 11.35
C GLY A 150 -16.78 -5.15 10.30
N ASP A 151 -17.25 -6.11 9.52
CA ASP A 151 -16.49 -6.76 8.44
C ASP A 151 -16.45 -5.96 7.13
N SER A 152 -16.88 -4.68 7.12
CA SER A 152 -16.84 -3.86 5.92
C SER A 152 -15.43 -3.74 5.39
N LYS A 153 -15.27 -3.98 4.09
CA LYS A 153 -13.97 -3.86 3.42
C LYS A 153 -13.46 -2.42 3.50
N LYS A 154 -12.20 -2.27 3.84
CA LYS A 154 -11.51 -0.99 3.86
C LYS A 154 -10.41 -1.02 2.83
N THR A 155 -10.38 -0.02 1.95
CA THR A 155 -9.52 -0.02 0.78
C THR A 155 -8.71 1.27 0.69
N ILE A 156 -7.41 1.13 0.51
CA ILE A 156 -6.55 2.19 0.01
C ILE A 156 -6.69 2.17 -1.51
N LEU A 157 -7.33 3.19 -2.08
CA LEU A 157 -7.72 3.24 -3.49
C LEU A 157 -6.53 3.28 -4.44
N ASN A 158 -5.50 4.05 -4.09
CA ASN A 158 -4.25 4.16 -4.82
C ASN A 158 -3.11 4.29 -3.81
N ILE A 159 -2.32 3.23 -3.69
CA ILE A 159 -1.26 3.16 -2.67
C ILE A 159 -0.15 4.20 -2.91
N GLU A 160 0.19 4.51 -4.18
CA GLU A 160 1.19 5.54 -4.50
C GLU A 160 0.76 6.93 -4.02
N ASN A 161 -0.52 7.28 -4.27
CA ASN A 161 -1.08 8.54 -3.81
C ASN A 161 -1.17 8.59 -2.29
N ALA A 162 -1.62 7.51 -1.65
CA ALA A 162 -1.75 7.44 -0.20
C ALA A 162 -0.41 7.58 0.52
N LEU A 163 0.67 6.99 -0.01
CA LEU A 163 2.02 7.14 0.51
C LEU A 163 2.56 8.56 0.26
N THR A 164 2.35 9.12 -0.94
CA THR A 164 2.78 10.49 -1.29
C THR A 164 2.08 11.54 -0.43
N ASP A 165 0.78 11.35 -0.18
CA ASP A 165 -0.03 12.24 0.65
C ASP A 165 0.14 11.96 2.16
N MET A 166 1.02 11.03 2.54
CA MET A 166 1.24 10.58 3.93
C MET A 166 -0.04 10.10 4.65
N GLU A 167 -1.05 9.71 3.90
CA GLU A 167 -2.27 9.09 4.43
C GLU A 167 -2.03 7.65 4.89
N VAL A 168 -0.97 7.04 4.38
CA VAL A 168 -0.47 5.72 4.80
C VAL A 168 1.02 5.81 5.01
N VAL A 169 1.50 5.20 6.09
CA VAL A 169 2.91 5.10 6.42
C VAL A 169 3.26 3.61 6.60
N ASN A 170 4.33 3.16 5.96
CA ASN A 170 4.91 1.86 6.25
C ASN A 170 5.96 2.04 7.35
N PRO A 171 5.74 1.53 8.57
CA PRO A 171 6.70 1.67 9.66
C PRO A 171 8.05 0.98 9.39
N ASN A 172 8.06 0.02 8.45
CA ASN A 172 9.26 -0.71 8.03
C ASN A 172 9.86 -0.14 6.73
N ALA A 173 9.37 1.00 6.25
CA ALA A 173 9.95 1.63 5.07
C ALA A 173 11.42 1.99 5.34
N PRO A 174 12.33 1.74 4.40
CA PRO A 174 13.68 2.25 4.51
C PRO A 174 13.62 3.78 4.62
N LEU A 175 14.33 4.31 5.58
CA LEU A 175 14.39 5.76 5.76
C LEU A 175 15.03 6.40 4.52
N THR A 176 14.46 7.50 4.08
CA THR A 176 15.13 8.38 3.12
C THR A 176 16.36 9.01 3.78
N ARG A 177 17.28 9.52 2.97
CA ARG A 177 18.47 10.23 3.47
C ARG A 177 18.10 11.38 4.42
N GLU A 178 17.08 12.16 4.05
CA GLU A 178 16.59 13.31 4.84
C GLU A 178 15.99 12.87 6.17
N GLU A 179 15.16 11.83 6.16
CA GLU A 179 14.59 11.25 7.38
C GLU A 179 15.67 10.65 8.29
N ALA A 180 16.69 10.00 7.71
CA ALA A 180 17.81 9.45 8.47
C ALA A 180 18.63 10.58 9.11
N ILE A 181 18.88 11.69 8.41
CA ILE A 181 19.56 12.87 8.96
C ILE A 181 18.73 13.49 10.09
N LYS A 182 17.43 13.69 9.87
CA LYS A 182 16.52 14.24 10.86
C LYS A 182 16.50 13.37 12.14
N LYS A 183 16.32 12.06 11.98
CA LYS A 183 16.31 11.11 13.09
C LYS A 183 17.63 11.11 13.88
N LEU A 184 18.75 11.22 13.18
CA LEU A 184 20.05 11.27 13.84
C LEU A 184 20.25 12.57 14.64
N LYS A 185 19.78 13.72 14.13
CA LYS A 185 19.79 15.00 14.85
C LYS A 185 18.91 14.94 16.11
N GLU A 186 17.65 14.51 15.97
CA GLU A 186 16.73 14.35 17.10
C GLU A 186 17.29 13.42 18.18
N SER A 187 17.93 12.32 17.76
CA SER A 187 18.55 11.39 18.72
C SER A 187 19.78 11.98 19.40
N LYS A 188 20.52 12.85 18.73
CA LYS A 188 21.63 13.59 19.34
C LYS A 188 21.14 14.54 20.41
N ASP A 189 20.08 15.30 20.10
CA ASP A 189 19.44 16.22 21.04
C ASP A 189 18.91 15.46 22.28
N LEU A 190 18.28 14.28 22.08
CA LEU A 190 17.83 13.43 23.19
C LEU A 190 19.01 12.91 24.05
N MET A 191 20.14 12.57 23.44
CA MET A 191 21.34 12.16 24.16
C MET A 191 21.92 13.33 24.96
N GLU A 192 21.96 14.55 24.42
CA GLU A 192 22.42 15.75 25.10
C GLU A 192 21.52 16.17 26.28
N LEU A 193 20.23 15.75 26.24
CA LEU A 193 19.24 15.96 27.31
C LEU A 193 19.17 14.79 28.31
N ASP A 194 20.12 13.83 28.26
CA ASP A 194 20.14 12.61 29.08
C ASP A 194 18.87 11.72 28.92
N MET A 195 18.12 11.90 27.83
CA MET A 195 16.92 11.10 27.50
C MET A 195 17.24 9.87 26.64
N MET A 196 18.48 9.73 26.18
CA MET A 196 19.01 8.59 25.41
C MET A 196 20.42 8.26 25.86
N THR A 197 20.76 6.97 25.97
CA THR A 197 22.11 6.58 26.32
C THR A 197 23.08 6.81 25.14
N LYS A 198 24.36 7.00 25.44
CA LYS A 198 25.40 7.16 24.42
C LYS A 198 25.52 5.90 23.55
N GLU A 199 25.38 4.72 24.15
CA GLU A 199 25.41 3.42 23.47
C GLU A 199 24.26 3.30 22.44
N ASP A 200 23.05 3.71 22.81
CA ASP A 200 21.89 3.70 21.93
C ASP A 200 22.06 4.67 20.75
N TYR A 201 22.58 5.87 21.04
CA TYR A 201 22.89 6.85 20.00
C TYR A 201 23.94 6.34 19.01
N GLU A 202 25.06 5.76 19.46
CA GLU A 202 26.10 5.22 18.59
C GLU A 202 25.59 4.02 17.78
N SER A 203 24.77 3.16 18.38
CA SER A 203 24.10 2.06 17.66
C SER A 203 23.20 2.58 16.53
N LEU A 204 22.38 3.61 16.82
CA LEU A 204 21.52 4.24 15.84
C LEU A 204 22.33 4.93 14.74
N ARG A 205 23.37 5.68 15.10
CA ARG A 205 24.29 6.34 14.17
C ARG A 205 24.93 5.34 13.21
N LYS A 206 25.40 4.20 13.71
CA LYS A 206 25.98 3.14 12.88
C LYS A 206 24.96 2.60 11.85
N LYS A 207 23.69 2.45 12.24
CA LYS A 207 22.59 2.00 11.34
C LYS A 207 22.23 3.04 10.30
N LEU A 208 22.23 4.34 10.65
CA LEU A 208 21.80 5.41 9.75
C LEU A 208 22.90 5.93 8.81
N THR A 209 24.16 5.79 9.20
CA THR A 209 25.31 6.29 8.41
C THR A 209 25.34 5.77 6.97
N PRO A 210 25.08 4.48 6.67
CA PRO A 210 25.02 4.00 5.28
C PRO A 210 23.93 4.66 4.45
N ILE A 211 22.77 4.96 5.06
CA ILE A 211 21.63 5.61 4.39
C ILE A 211 21.95 7.08 4.09
N ILE A 212 22.63 7.76 5.01
CA ILE A 212 23.00 9.17 4.87
C ILE A 212 24.08 9.40 3.80
N LYS A 213 24.94 8.38 3.58
CA LYS A 213 26.07 8.47 2.62
C LYS A 213 25.71 8.07 1.20
N GLN A 214 24.50 7.53 0.94
CA GLN A 214 23.95 7.30 -0.39
C GLN A 214 23.51 8.64 -0.99
#